data_9206742b7bd3682a9ff8735ee28ec09a
#
_entry.id   9206742b7bd3682a9ff8735ee28ec09a
#
_cell.length_a   1.000
_cell.length_b   1.000
_cell.length_c   1.000
_cell.angle_alpha   90.00
_cell.angle_beta   90.00
_cell.angle_gamma   90.00
#
_symmetry.space_group_name_H-M   'P 1'
#
loop_
_entity.id
_entity.type
_entity.pdbx_description
1 polymer ?
#
loop_
_entity_poly.entity_id
_entity_poly.type
_entity_poly.pdbx_seq_one_letter_code
_entity_poly.pdbx_strand_id
1 'polypeptide(L)'
;MADASDPAHETSRHARNSHLRDGGHLVSTDYVIDETLTLIRIRLGLRAAEQWWAQVEASSRVRWERIGAPRARKAREWFFEWRDKGFCFTGCTGFVVMKELGLTRALTTDHHFSQAGFETVPRDSKGSRRRRFRKDAE
;
A
#
# COMPACT_ATOMS: atom_id res chain seq x y z
N MET A 1 -6.81 3.05 -5.88
CA MET A 1 -6.73 3.17 -7.36
C MET A 1 -8.11 3.02 -7.98
N ALA A 2 -8.92 4.01 -7.83
CA ALA A 2 -10.32 3.97 -8.23
C ALA A 2 -10.64 4.82 -9.47
N ASP A 3 -9.69 5.58 -9.97
CA ASP A 3 -9.87 6.41 -11.15
C ASP A 3 -9.34 5.72 -12.41
N ALA A 4 -10.27 5.25 -13.25
CA ALA A 4 -9.95 4.52 -14.49
C ALA A 4 -9.32 5.40 -15.58
N SER A 5 -9.35 6.74 -15.44
CA SER A 5 -8.73 7.69 -16.37
C SER A 5 -7.27 7.99 -16.07
N ASP A 6 -6.76 7.56 -14.90
CA ASP A 6 -5.39 7.81 -14.49
C ASP A 6 -4.43 6.80 -15.15
N PRO A 7 -3.40 7.25 -15.91
CA PRO A 7 -2.39 6.36 -16.47
C PRO A 7 -1.69 5.48 -15.44
N ALA A 8 -1.50 5.97 -14.20
CA ALA A 8 -0.95 5.20 -13.10
C ALA A 8 -1.87 4.03 -12.68
N HIS A 9 -3.18 4.16 -12.85
CA HIS A 9 -4.15 3.09 -12.61
C HIS A 9 -3.93 1.90 -13.55
N GLU A 10 -3.77 2.13 -14.84
CA GLU A 10 -3.51 1.08 -15.83
C GLU A 10 -2.19 0.35 -15.56
N THR A 11 -1.13 1.08 -15.26
CA THR A 11 0.19 0.50 -14.95
C THR A 11 0.14 -0.34 -13.68
N SER A 12 -0.54 0.13 -12.65
CA SER A 12 -0.71 -0.59 -11.38
C SER A 12 -1.57 -1.83 -11.53
N ARG A 13 -2.64 -1.74 -12.33
CA ARG A 13 -3.51 -2.87 -12.65
C ARG A 13 -2.74 -3.96 -13.39
N HIS A 14 -1.92 -3.58 -14.36
CA HIS A 14 -1.08 -4.50 -15.11
C HIS A 14 -0.06 -5.20 -14.20
N ALA A 15 0.62 -4.47 -13.34
CA ALA A 15 1.57 -5.02 -12.38
C ALA A 15 0.90 -6.01 -11.41
N ARG A 16 -0.29 -5.67 -10.89
CA ARG A 16 -1.07 -6.56 -10.04
C ARG A 16 -1.47 -7.84 -10.75
N ASN A 17 -2.00 -7.72 -11.96
CA ASN A 17 -2.46 -8.87 -12.73
C ASN A 17 -1.31 -9.79 -13.13
N SER A 18 -0.15 -9.22 -13.48
CA SER A 18 1.06 -9.98 -13.77
C SER A 18 1.53 -10.77 -12.54
N HIS A 19 1.60 -10.13 -11.38
CA HIS A 19 1.98 -10.77 -10.13
C HIS A 19 1.05 -11.93 -9.74
N LEU A 20 -0.26 -11.73 -9.87
CA LEU A 20 -1.24 -12.77 -9.55
C LEU A 20 -1.21 -13.93 -10.55
N ARG A 21 -0.95 -13.67 -11.83
CA ARG A 21 -0.76 -14.71 -12.84
C ARG A 21 0.45 -15.59 -12.57
N ASP A 22 1.50 -15.00 -12.03
CA ASP A 22 2.73 -15.72 -11.66
C ASP A 22 2.61 -16.51 -10.34
N GLY A 23 1.41 -16.66 -9.82
CA GLY A 23 1.14 -17.40 -8.56
C GLY A 23 1.42 -16.60 -7.30
N GLY A 24 1.60 -15.30 -7.41
CA GLY A 24 1.88 -14.42 -6.27
C GLY A 24 0.68 -14.20 -5.36
N HIS A 25 0.96 -13.80 -4.13
CA HIS A 25 -0.01 -13.38 -3.14
C HIS A 25 0.14 -11.90 -2.84
N LEU A 26 -0.98 -11.26 -2.51
CA LEU A 26 -1.00 -9.89 -2.03
C LEU A 26 -1.30 -9.88 -0.52
N VAL A 27 -0.62 -9.02 0.20
CA VAL A 27 -0.92 -8.72 1.59
C VAL A 27 -1.46 -7.31 1.67
N SER A 28 -2.57 -7.12 2.34
CA SER A 28 -3.15 -5.82 2.60
C SER A 28 -3.63 -5.73 4.05
N THR A 29 -4.13 -4.57 4.45
CA THR A 29 -4.58 -4.33 5.82
C THR A 29 -6.00 -3.83 5.83
N ASP A 30 -6.66 -3.98 6.99
CA ASP A 30 -7.99 -3.42 7.24
C ASP A 30 -8.02 -1.89 7.09
N TYR A 31 -6.94 -1.19 7.43
CA TYR A 31 -6.84 0.26 7.25
C TYR A 31 -6.82 0.65 5.76
N VAL A 32 -6.15 -0.14 4.91
CA VAL A 32 -6.16 0.07 3.46
C VAL A 32 -7.54 -0.21 2.87
N ILE A 33 -8.24 -1.23 3.35
CA ILE A 33 -9.62 -1.51 2.94
C ILE A 33 -10.51 -0.32 3.23
N ASP A 34 -10.47 0.19 4.46
CA ASP A 34 -11.29 1.32 4.90
C ASP A 34 -11.05 2.55 4.02
N GLU A 35 -9.80 2.93 3.84
CA GLU A 35 -9.43 4.06 2.97
C GLU A 35 -9.86 3.84 1.52
N THR A 36 -9.64 2.64 0.98
CA THR A 36 -9.97 2.31 -0.40
C THR A 36 -11.48 2.34 -0.65
N LEU A 37 -12.28 1.72 0.22
CA LEU A 37 -13.74 1.75 0.11
C LEU A 37 -14.28 3.18 0.18
N THR A 38 -13.75 3.99 1.07
CA THR A 38 -14.14 5.39 1.22
C THR A 38 -13.83 6.19 -0.05
N LEU A 39 -12.64 6.04 -0.60
CA LEU A 39 -12.24 6.74 -1.82
C LEU A 39 -13.03 6.29 -3.05
N ILE A 40 -13.28 5.01 -3.20
CA ILE A 40 -14.09 4.49 -4.31
C ILE A 40 -15.50 5.04 -4.22
N ARG A 41 -16.10 5.02 -3.02
CA ARG A 41 -17.44 5.57 -2.83
C ARG A 41 -17.53 7.04 -3.21
N ILE A 42 -16.56 7.84 -2.79
CA ILE A 42 -16.54 9.28 -3.07
C ILE A 42 -16.37 9.56 -4.57
N ARG A 43 -15.49 8.83 -5.24
CA ARG A 43 -15.12 9.09 -6.63
C ARG A 43 -16.00 8.39 -7.66
N LEU A 44 -16.44 7.17 -7.38
CA LEU A 44 -17.11 6.30 -8.34
C LEU A 44 -18.48 5.81 -7.88
N GLY A 45 -18.85 6.02 -6.62
CA GLY A 45 -20.12 5.65 -6.06
C GLY A 45 -20.15 4.28 -5.36
N LEU A 46 -21.26 4.00 -4.70
CA LEU A 46 -21.42 2.82 -3.85
C LEU A 46 -21.32 1.51 -4.64
N ARG A 47 -21.91 1.47 -5.85
CA ARG A 47 -21.88 0.26 -6.68
C ARG A 47 -20.47 -0.16 -7.04
N ALA A 48 -19.61 0.79 -7.38
CA ALA A 48 -18.20 0.52 -7.65
C ALA A 48 -17.49 -0.03 -6.41
N ALA A 49 -17.79 0.50 -5.23
CA ALA A 49 -17.25 0.00 -3.97
C ALA A 49 -17.70 -1.44 -3.68
N GLU A 50 -18.98 -1.77 -3.90
CA GLU A 50 -19.50 -3.14 -3.76
C GLU A 50 -18.82 -4.12 -4.72
N GLN A 51 -18.64 -3.74 -5.96
CA GLN A 51 -17.97 -4.57 -6.97
C GLN A 51 -16.50 -4.84 -6.60
N TRP A 52 -15.81 -3.80 -6.15
CA TRP A 52 -14.41 -3.95 -5.72
C TRP A 52 -14.32 -4.88 -4.51
N TRP A 53 -15.17 -4.68 -3.51
CA TRP A 53 -15.21 -5.53 -2.32
C TRP A 53 -15.50 -6.99 -2.64
N ALA A 54 -16.46 -7.25 -3.53
CA ALA A 54 -16.80 -8.60 -3.96
C ALA A 54 -15.62 -9.32 -4.60
N GLN A 55 -14.82 -8.63 -5.41
CA GLN A 55 -13.61 -9.19 -6.01
C GLN A 55 -12.54 -9.50 -4.97
N VAL A 56 -12.34 -8.61 -4.02
CA VAL A 56 -11.38 -8.79 -2.94
C VAL A 56 -11.76 -9.96 -2.04
N GLU A 57 -13.02 -10.02 -1.62
CA GLU A 57 -13.55 -11.07 -0.74
C GLU A 57 -13.48 -12.45 -1.40
N ALA A 58 -13.72 -12.53 -2.71
CA ALA A 58 -13.65 -13.77 -3.48
C ALA A 58 -12.23 -14.26 -3.74
N SER A 59 -11.22 -13.42 -3.57
CA SER A 59 -9.84 -13.77 -3.87
C SER A 59 -9.19 -14.57 -2.74
N SER A 60 -8.74 -15.78 -3.05
CA SER A 60 -7.94 -16.62 -2.13
C SER A 60 -6.47 -16.20 -2.05
N ARG A 61 -6.04 -15.26 -2.89
CA ARG A 61 -4.64 -14.81 -2.99
C ARG A 61 -4.36 -13.51 -2.27
N VAL A 62 -5.37 -12.91 -1.64
CA VAL A 62 -5.23 -11.71 -0.83
C VAL A 62 -5.25 -12.13 0.64
N ARG A 63 -4.15 -11.92 1.33
CA ARG A 63 -4.04 -12.09 2.76
C ARG A 63 -4.33 -10.76 3.46
N TRP A 64 -5.20 -10.80 4.43
CA TRP A 64 -5.58 -9.64 5.22
C TRP A 64 -4.87 -9.64 6.57
N GLU A 65 -4.20 -8.53 6.86
CA GLU A 65 -3.57 -8.27 8.14
C GLU A 65 -4.36 -7.20 8.90
N ARG A 66 -4.63 -7.48 10.16
CA ARG A 66 -5.31 -6.53 11.03
C ARG A 66 -4.31 -5.59 11.69
N ILE A 67 -4.64 -4.29 11.67
CA ILE A 67 -3.90 -3.29 12.43
C ILE A 67 -4.47 -3.22 13.84
N GLY A 68 -3.97 -4.08 14.71
CA GLY A 68 -4.30 -4.06 16.13
C GLY A 68 -3.52 -2.97 16.87
N ALA A 69 -3.76 -2.88 18.18
CA ALA A 69 -3.16 -1.84 19.03
C ALA A 69 -1.61 -1.79 19.00
N PRO A 70 -0.87 -2.93 19.01
CA PRO A 70 0.59 -2.88 18.94
C PRO A 70 1.11 -2.29 17.61
N ARG A 71 0.52 -2.68 16.49
CA ARG A 71 0.90 -2.15 15.17
C ARG A 71 0.55 -0.67 15.02
N ALA A 72 -0.61 -0.27 15.52
CA ALA A 72 -1.03 1.14 15.52
C ALA A 72 -0.10 2.00 16.36
N ARG A 73 0.36 1.50 17.50
CA ARG A 73 1.33 2.18 18.36
C ARG A 73 2.66 2.39 17.66
N LYS A 74 3.19 1.35 17.01
CA LYS A 74 4.43 1.44 16.24
C LYS A 74 4.33 2.42 15.08
N ALA A 75 3.20 2.38 14.38
CA ALA A 75 2.93 3.31 13.29
C ALA A 75 2.88 4.76 13.77
N ARG A 76 2.28 5.03 14.94
CA ARG A 76 2.27 6.38 15.54
C ARG A 76 3.67 6.86 15.90
N GLU A 77 4.52 5.98 16.42
CA GLU A 77 5.93 6.33 16.72
C GLU A 77 6.62 6.82 15.44
N TRP A 78 6.52 6.09 14.36
CA TRP A 78 7.13 6.47 13.09
C TRP A 78 6.47 7.70 12.47
N PHE A 79 5.18 7.82 12.56
CA PHE A 79 4.43 8.95 12.03
C PHE A 79 4.90 10.27 12.66
N PHE A 80 5.16 10.29 13.96
CA PHE A 80 5.64 11.47 14.65
C PHE A 80 7.16 11.66 14.57
N GLU A 81 7.92 10.58 14.47
CA GLU A 81 9.38 10.64 14.36
C GLU A 81 9.82 11.17 13.01
N TRP A 82 9.17 10.75 11.93
CA TRP A 82 9.54 11.15 10.58
C TRP A 82 8.78 12.37 10.08
N ARG A 83 8.91 13.46 10.80
CA ARG A 83 8.19 14.72 10.58
C ARG A 83 8.46 15.37 9.23
N ASP A 84 9.64 15.15 8.66
CA ASP A 84 10.11 15.72 7.40
C ASP A 84 9.65 14.95 6.16
N LYS A 85 9.06 13.77 6.32
CA LYS A 85 8.71 12.89 5.21
C LYS A 85 7.30 13.06 4.67
N GLY A 86 6.39 13.65 5.43
CA GLY A 86 5.01 13.80 5.02
C GLY A 86 4.25 12.49 4.89
N PHE A 87 4.67 11.43 5.59
CA PHE A 87 4.00 10.14 5.57
C PHE A 87 2.59 10.24 6.15
N CYS A 88 1.60 9.64 5.48
CA CYS A 88 0.28 9.48 6.06
C CYS A 88 0.26 8.34 7.09
N PHE A 89 -0.72 8.36 8.00
CA PHE A 89 -0.81 7.34 9.04
C PHE A 89 -1.07 5.94 8.49
N THR A 90 -1.98 5.82 7.52
CA THR A 90 -2.23 4.54 6.84
C THR A 90 -0.97 3.99 6.19
N GLY A 91 -0.16 4.84 5.57
CA GLY A 91 1.15 4.46 5.03
C GLY A 91 2.07 3.90 6.10
N CYS A 92 2.16 4.55 7.25
CA CYS A 92 2.97 4.08 8.38
C CYS A 92 2.51 2.71 8.90
N THR A 93 1.20 2.45 8.95
CA THR A 93 0.68 1.12 9.32
C THR A 93 1.12 0.06 8.31
N GLY A 94 1.12 0.38 7.03
CA GLY A 94 1.64 -0.50 5.98
C GLY A 94 3.13 -0.78 6.13
N PHE A 95 3.94 0.22 6.46
CA PHE A 95 5.37 0.03 6.70
C PHE A 95 5.65 -0.91 7.87
N VAL A 96 4.88 -0.81 8.94
CA VAL A 96 4.99 -1.71 10.09
C VAL A 96 4.74 -3.15 9.69
N VAL A 97 3.64 -3.42 9.00
CA VAL A 97 3.29 -4.76 8.53
C VAL A 97 4.34 -5.32 7.58
N MET A 98 4.82 -4.51 6.64
CA MET A 98 5.84 -4.94 5.69
C MET A 98 7.13 -5.34 6.41
N LYS A 99 7.57 -4.58 7.39
CA LYS A 99 8.77 -4.92 8.18
C LYS A 99 8.57 -6.18 9.02
N GLU A 100 7.45 -6.32 9.69
CA GLU A 100 7.15 -7.51 10.50
C GLU A 100 7.14 -8.80 9.66
N LEU A 101 6.58 -8.73 8.45
CA LEU A 101 6.45 -9.88 7.57
C LEU A 101 7.66 -10.08 6.65
N GLY A 102 8.67 -9.21 6.73
CA GLY A 102 9.85 -9.28 5.87
C GLY A 102 9.55 -8.97 4.40
N LEU A 103 8.50 -8.20 4.12
CA LEU A 103 8.13 -7.81 2.77
C LEU A 103 8.95 -6.60 2.32
N THR A 104 9.42 -6.62 1.08
CA THR A 104 10.28 -5.58 0.52
C THR A 104 9.65 -4.84 -0.65
N ARG A 105 8.58 -5.38 -1.23
CA ARG A 105 7.92 -4.84 -2.42
C ARG A 105 6.50 -4.40 -2.10
N ALA A 106 6.16 -3.17 -2.47
CA ALA A 106 4.82 -2.61 -2.34
C ALA A 106 4.20 -2.36 -3.71
N LEU A 107 2.98 -2.83 -3.91
CA LEU A 107 2.18 -2.52 -5.09
C LEU A 107 1.45 -1.20 -4.84
N THR A 108 2.05 -0.10 -5.27
CA THR A 108 1.57 1.25 -4.98
C THR A 108 2.12 2.27 -5.96
N THR A 109 1.38 3.36 -6.15
CA THR A 109 1.85 4.56 -6.83
C THR A 109 2.33 5.64 -5.86
N ASP A 110 2.19 5.40 -4.56
CA ASP A 110 2.63 6.32 -3.52
C ASP A 110 4.15 6.26 -3.35
N HIS A 111 4.83 7.35 -3.69
CA HIS A 111 6.28 7.48 -3.58
C HIS A 111 6.81 7.40 -2.14
N HIS A 112 5.96 7.59 -1.13
CA HIS A 112 6.37 7.47 0.27
C HIS A 112 6.87 6.06 0.63
N PHE A 113 6.39 5.02 -0.04
CA PHE A 113 6.89 3.66 0.16
C PHE A 113 8.35 3.52 -0.30
N SER A 114 8.73 4.13 -1.42
CA SER A 114 10.14 4.15 -1.83
C SER A 114 11.00 5.00 -0.91
N GLN A 115 10.49 6.11 -0.40
CA GLN A 115 11.17 6.92 0.61
C GLN A 115 11.39 6.16 1.93
N ALA A 116 10.46 5.28 2.29
CA ALA A 116 10.58 4.43 3.47
C ALA A 116 11.52 3.21 3.26
N GLY A 117 12.09 3.05 2.08
CA GLY A 117 13.08 2.03 1.77
C GLY A 117 12.53 0.77 1.12
N PHE A 118 11.26 0.76 0.71
CA PHE A 118 10.64 -0.36 0.00
C PHE A 118 10.77 -0.20 -1.51
N GLU A 119 10.83 -1.31 -2.22
CA GLU A 119 10.70 -1.32 -3.67
C GLU A 119 9.22 -1.13 -4.04
N THR A 120 8.94 -0.23 -4.98
CA THR A 120 7.58 0.00 -5.47
C THR A 120 7.35 -0.66 -6.82
N VAL A 121 6.16 -1.21 -7.04
CA VAL A 121 5.73 -1.80 -8.29
C VAL A 121 4.40 -1.14 -8.68
N PRO A 122 4.28 -0.47 -9.82
CA PRO A 122 5.32 -0.18 -10.81
C PRO A 122 6.41 0.75 -10.25
N ARG A 123 7.60 0.72 -10.87
CA ARG A 123 8.70 1.58 -10.43
C ARG A 123 8.29 3.04 -10.51
N ASP A 124 8.62 3.78 -9.46
CA ASP A 124 8.44 5.22 -9.43
C ASP A 124 9.44 5.87 -10.42
N SER A 125 8.91 6.51 -11.46
CA SER A 125 9.73 7.22 -12.45
C SER A 125 10.27 8.57 -11.94
N LYS A 126 9.81 9.01 -10.77
CA LYS A 126 10.21 10.29 -10.17
C LYS A 126 11.20 10.11 -9.04
N GLY A 127 12.39 9.63 -9.31
CA GLY A 127 13.40 9.72 -8.29
C GLY A 127 14.38 8.58 -8.21
N SER A 128 15.19 8.44 -9.22
CA SER A 128 16.39 7.62 -9.18
C SER A 128 17.51 8.21 -8.27
N ARG A 129 17.18 9.07 -7.34
CA ARG A 129 18.11 9.43 -6.27
C ARG A 129 17.78 8.61 -5.04
N ARG A 130 18.29 7.38 -5.05
CA ARG A 130 18.40 6.52 -3.87
C ARG A 130 19.22 7.24 -2.80
N ARG A 131 18.56 7.99 -1.93
CA ARG A 131 19.11 8.14 -0.59
C ARG A 131 18.82 6.84 0.12
N ARG A 132 19.81 5.98 0.20
CA ARG A 132 19.78 4.83 1.10
C ARG A 132 19.48 5.37 2.49
N PHE A 133 18.32 5.00 3.03
CA PHE A 133 18.13 5.07 4.47
C PHE A 133 19.22 4.21 5.09
N ARG A 134 20.09 4.82 5.88
CA ARG A 134 21.02 4.07 6.72
C ARG A 134 20.19 3.16 7.62
N LYS A 135 20.64 1.93 7.76
CA LYS A 135 20.12 0.92 8.67
C LYS A 135 20.31 1.25 10.16
N ASP A 136 20.45 2.49 10.51
CA ASP A 136 20.90 2.92 11.85
C ASP A 136 19.74 3.36 12.75
N ALA A 137 18.53 2.85 12.51
CA ALA A 137 17.41 2.99 13.43
C ALA A 137 16.98 1.59 13.90
N GLU A 138 17.88 0.88 14.54
CA GLU A 138 17.50 -0.18 15.47
C GLU A 138 17.06 0.43 16.81
#